data_df171407496f772ff80db117e9c93d10
#
_entry.id   df171407496f772ff80db117e9c93d10
#
_cell.length_a   1.000
_cell.length_b   1.000
_cell.length_c   1.000
_cell.angle_alpha   90.00
_cell.angle_beta   90.00
_cell.angle_gamma   90.00
#
_symmetry.space_group_name_H-M   'P 1'
#
loop_
_entity.id
_entity.type
_entity.pdbx_description
1 polymer ?
#
loop_
_entity_poly.entity_id
_entity_poly.type
_entity_poly.pdbx_seq_one_letter_code
_entity_poly.pdbx_strand_id
1 'polypeptide(L)'
;MIATGLYPPESGGPATYTRLLEERLPALGFEVSVLPFRVVRHLPKLVRHAAYFFKCLSASRRADVVYALDTVSVGLTAALAAKLTGKKFVVRVPGDYAWEQARQRFGVTDEIDEFQNKLYGPRTELLRAVQKFVVTSAHAVVVPSGYMKAIVTGWGVKNATVIYSSINLASAYELPKNRPQGFLVVSSGRRVPWKHFDAIERVVAREKNWHFFLAENLPRAQALGWVKTADVFVLNSTYEGLSHALVEAMALGTPIVATAVGGNPELIEDGVDGLLVPPNNDEALYAALKKVAEDKEGAQARAQAARATIKKFSIDTTIHQVAGLLKII
;
A
#
# COMPACT_ATOMS: atom_id res chain seq x y z
N MET A 1 18.44 12.02 -0.95
CA MET A 1 18.08 11.38 -2.24
C MET A 1 17.04 10.30 -2.00
N ILE A 2 15.96 10.26 -2.78
CA ILE A 2 14.92 9.23 -2.74
C ILE A 2 15.08 8.30 -3.95
N ALA A 3 15.26 6.99 -3.72
CA ALA A 3 15.28 5.96 -4.75
C ALA A 3 13.91 5.28 -4.82
N THR A 4 13.25 5.30 -5.98
CA THR A 4 11.89 4.79 -6.14
C THR A 4 11.70 3.92 -7.38
N GLY A 5 10.93 2.83 -7.22
CA GLY A 5 10.57 1.93 -8.32
C GLY A 5 9.51 2.54 -9.26
N LEU A 6 8.61 3.40 -8.72
CA LEU A 6 7.54 4.07 -9.44
C LEU A 6 7.55 5.58 -9.14
N TYR A 7 7.34 6.39 -10.19
CA TYR A 7 7.27 7.85 -10.09
C TYR A 7 6.36 8.40 -11.21
N PRO A 8 5.60 9.48 -10.99
CA PRO A 8 4.72 10.04 -12.02
C PRO A 8 5.40 10.24 -13.39
N PRO A 9 4.71 9.94 -14.51
CA PRO A 9 3.28 9.67 -14.65
C PRO A 9 2.83 8.24 -14.32
N GLU A 10 3.73 7.36 -13.84
CA GLU A 10 3.36 6.02 -13.38
C GLU A 10 2.43 6.12 -12.17
N SER A 11 1.35 5.33 -12.15
CA SER A 11 0.37 5.30 -11.06
C SER A 11 0.68 4.22 -10.03
N GLY A 12 0.28 4.46 -8.79
CA GLY A 12 0.40 3.50 -7.68
C GLY A 12 0.84 4.16 -6.37
N GLY A 13 0.66 3.46 -5.27
CA GLY A 13 1.00 3.94 -3.92
C GLY A 13 2.42 4.49 -3.79
N PRO A 14 3.48 3.78 -4.28
CA PRO A 14 4.84 4.29 -4.24
C PRO A 14 5.04 5.60 -5.01
N ALA A 15 4.39 5.77 -6.18
CA ALA A 15 4.50 7.00 -6.96
C ALA A 15 3.86 8.19 -6.23
N THR A 16 2.66 7.99 -5.66
CA THR A 16 1.96 9.00 -4.87
C THR A 16 2.77 9.38 -3.63
N TYR A 17 3.33 8.40 -2.93
CA TYR A 17 4.15 8.62 -1.74
C TYR A 17 5.45 9.37 -2.06
N THR A 18 6.13 9.01 -3.15
CA THR A 18 7.35 9.71 -3.60
C THR A 18 7.07 11.18 -3.87
N ARG A 19 6.01 11.45 -4.64
CA ARG A 19 5.61 12.82 -4.97
C ARG A 19 5.28 13.63 -3.73
N LEU A 20 4.59 13.02 -2.77
CA LEU A 20 4.27 13.64 -1.50
C LEU A 20 5.52 14.07 -0.73
N LEU A 21 6.53 13.20 -0.64
CA LEU A 21 7.80 13.52 0.00
C LEU A 21 8.54 14.65 -0.71
N GLU A 22 8.60 14.59 -2.05
CA GLU A 22 9.26 15.61 -2.89
C GLU A 22 8.62 17.01 -2.73
N GLU A 23 7.29 17.07 -2.66
CA GLU A 23 6.54 18.32 -2.53
C GLU A 23 6.56 18.92 -1.13
N ARG A 24 6.62 18.08 -0.07
CA ARG A 24 6.39 18.54 1.29
C ARG A 24 7.63 18.62 2.17
N LEU A 25 8.63 17.76 1.96
CA LEU A 25 9.85 17.80 2.78
C LEU A 25 10.67 19.10 2.63
N PRO A 26 10.68 19.80 1.46
CA PRO A 26 11.40 21.07 1.34
C PRO A 26 10.92 22.13 2.34
N ALA A 27 9.63 22.20 2.64
CA ALA A 27 9.08 23.11 3.63
C ALA A 27 9.57 22.83 5.08
N LEU A 28 10.13 21.63 5.32
CA LEU A 28 10.70 21.20 6.60
C LEU A 28 12.24 21.26 6.63
N GLY A 29 12.85 21.92 5.63
CA GLY A 29 14.28 22.17 5.55
C GLY A 29 15.11 21.08 4.89
N PHE A 30 14.51 20.22 4.05
CA PHE A 30 15.21 19.18 3.30
C PHE A 30 15.40 19.56 1.83
N GLU A 31 16.58 19.32 1.29
CA GLU A 31 16.78 19.29 -0.16
C GLU A 31 16.47 17.87 -0.66
N VAL A 32 15.47 17.75 -1.54
CA VAL A 32 14.99 16.47 -2.04
C VAL A 32 15.39 16.26 -3.50
N SER A 33 16.10 15.18 -3.76
CA SER A 33 16.37 14.68 -5.12
C SER A 33 15.75 13.29 -5.29
N VAL A 34 15.05 13.09 -6.42
CA VAL A 34 14.38 11.80 -6.71
C VAL A 34 15.08 11.09 -7.85
N LEU A 35 15.44 9.83 -7.64
CA LEU A 35 15.99 8.93 -8.64
C LEU A 35 15.01 7.80 -8.94
N PRO A 36 14.16 7.93 -9.98
CA PRO A 36 13.20 6.90 -10.34
C PRO A 36 13.85 5.80 -11.19
N PHE A 37 13.44 4.53 -10.98
CA PHE A 37 13.98 3.39 -11.74
C PHE A 37 13.68 3.45 -13.24
N ARG A 38 12.66 4.21 -13.66
CA ARG A 38 12.30 4.38 -15.06
C ARG A 38 13.45 4.95 -15.93
N VAL A 39 14.39 5.69 -15.34
CA VAL A 39 15.55 6.26 -16.10
C VAL A 39 16.44 5.20 -16.73
N VAL A 40 16.33 3.95 -16.30
CA VAL A 40 17.09 2.80 -16.83
C VAL A 40 16.18 1.68 -17.37
N ARG A 41 14.85 1.84 -17.32
CA ARG A 41 13.90 0.76 -17.66
C ARG A 41 13.98 0.30 -19.12
N HIS A 42 14.45 1.17 -20.01
CA HIS A 42 14.68 0.87 -21.43
C HIS A 42 15.84 -0.11 -21.66
N LEU A 43 16.71 -0.31 -20.67
CA LEU A 43 17.86 -1.21 -20.77
C LEU A 43 17.46 -2.67 -20.49
N PRO A 44 18.22 -3.67 -20.99
CA PRO A 44 18.02 -5.09 -20.66
C PRO A 44 18.07 -5.34 -19.14
N LYS A 45 17.36 -6.40 -18.68
CA LYS A 45 17.12 -6.65 -17.23
C LYS A 45 18.37 -6.58 -16.34
N LEU A 46 19.48 -7.21 -16.72
CA LEU A 46 20.70 -7.19 -15.92
C LEU A 46 21.43 -5.85 -16.01
N VAL A 47 21.52 -5.30 -17.22
CA VAL A 47 22.20 -4.03 -17.49
C VAL A 47 21.53 -2.87 -16.75
N ARG A 48 20.20 -2.84 -16.70
CA ARG A 48 19.48 -1.75 -16.04
C ARG A 48 19.73 -1.68 -14.53
N HIS A 49 19.90 -2.81 -13.83
CA HIS A 49 20.21 -2.79 -12.41
C HIS A 49 21.64 -2.31 -12.15
N ALA A 50 22.60 -2.71 -12.99
CA ALA A 50 23.95 -2.19 -12.92
C ALA A 50 24.00 -0.68 -13.23
N ALA A 51 23.32 -0.24 -14.29
CA ALA A 51 23.22 1.18 -14.63
C ALA A 51 22.56 2.00 -13.53
N TYR A 52 21.49 1.46 -12.91
CA TYR A 52 20.82 2.11 -11.79
C TYR A 52 21.74 2.21 -10.56
N PHE A 53 22.51 1.17 -10.27
CA PHE A 53 23.50 1.21 -9.20
C PHE A 53 24.51 2.36 -9.38
N PHE A 54 25.09 2.54 -10.57
CA PHE A 54 26.03 3.65 -10.83
C PHE A 54 25.35 5.04 -10.71
N LYS A 55 24.08 5.14 -11.12
CA LYS A 55 23.30 6.36 -10.89
C LYS A 55 23.05 6.61 -9.39
N CYS A 56 22.68 5.58 -8.62
CA CYS A 56 22.57 5.66 -7.17
C CYS A 56 23.90 6.09 -6.53
N LEU A 57 25.02 5.50 -6.96
CA LEU A 57 26.36 5.80 -6.46
C LEU A 57 26.74 7.28 -6.71
N SER A 58 26.44 7.79 -7.90
CA SER A 58 26.68 9.20 -8.22
C SER A 58 25.80 10.14 -7.40
N ALA A 59 24.49 9.84 -7.30
CA ALA A 59 23.54 10.67 -6.58
C ALA A 59 23.76 10.64 -5.06
N SER A 60 24.12 9.49 -4.48
CA SER A 60 24.38 9.35 -3.05
C SER A 60 25.58 10.16 -2.56
N ARG A 61 26.58 10.41 -3.41
CA ARG A 61 27.73 11.28 -3.04
C ARG A 61 27.32 12.70 -2.66
N ARG A 62 26.20 13.18 -3.21
CA ARG A 62 25.65 14.53 -2.99
C ARG A 62 24.52 14.57 -1.98
N ALA A 63 24.20 13.44 -1.35
CA ALA A 63 23.11 13.33 -0.39
C ALA A 63 23.68 12.99 1.00
N ASP A 64 23.00 13.40 2.06
CA ASP A 64 23.31 12.97 3.42
C ASP A 64 22.61 11.65 3.73
N VAL A 65 21.40 11.49 3.21
CA VAL A 65 20.56 10.31 3.41
C VAL A 65 20.10 9.74 2.06
N VAL A 66 20.18 8.41 1.93
CA VAL A 66 19.63 7.64 0.82
C VAL A 66 18.37 6.92 1.32
N TYR A 67 17.21 7.28 0.80
CA TYR A 67 15.92 6.72 1.19
C TYR A 67 15.33 5.87 0.03
N ALA A 68 15.34 4.55 0.19
CA ALA A 68 14.74 3.63 -0.79
C ALA A 68 13.27 3.32 -0.42
N LEU A 69 12.39 3.30 -1.42
CA LEU A 69 10.95 3.09 -1.23
C LEU A 69 10.49 1.66 -1.54
N ASP A 70 11.40 0.75 -1.79
CA ASP A 70 11.19 -0.71 -1.82
C ASP A 70 12.50 -1.44 -1.48
N THR A 71 12.40 -2.75 -1.24
CA THR A 71 13.53 -3.55 -0.79
C THR A 71 14.35 -4.17 -1.94
N VAL A 72 13.76 -4.42 -3.09
CA VAL A 72 14.40 -5.22 -4.16
C VAL A 72 14.67 -4.40 -5.41
N SER A 73 13.62 -3.73 -5.96
CA SER A 73 13.75 -3.07 -7.27
C SER A 73 14.80 -1.95 -7.24
N VAL A 74 14.78 -1.14 -6.20
CA VAL A 74 15.76 -0.05 -5.98
C VAL A 74 16.54 -0.21 -4.68
N GLY A 75 16.00 -0.94 -3.70
CA GLY A 75 16.57 -1.05 -2.36
C GLY A 75 17.97 -1.62 -2.35
N LEU A 76 18.24 -2.72 -3.07
CA LEU A 76 19.56 -3.34 -3.12
C LEU A 76 20.62 -2.37 -3.66
N THR A 77 20.35 -1.73 -4.79
CA THR A 77 21.29 -0.81 -5.42
C THR A 77 21.50 0.46 -4.58
N ALA A 78 20.45 0.96 -3.94
CA ALA A 78 20.52 2.10 -3.03
C ALA A 78 21.31 1.77 -1.75
N ALA A 79 21.09 0.59 -1.15
CA ALA A 79 21.82 0.12 0.03
C ALA A 79 23.32 0.00 -0.25
N LEU A 80 23.70 -0.64 -1.38
CA LEU A 80 25.09 -0.79 -1.78
C LEU A 80 25.74 0.57 -2.06
N ALA A 81 25.04 1.47 -2.76
CA ALA A 81 25.53 2.82 -3.04
C ALA A 81 25.74 3.64 -1.75
N ALA A 82 24.79 3.60 -0.83
CA ALA A 82 24.90 4.26 0.45
C ALA A 82 26.07 3.74 1.27
N LYS A 83 26.24 2.42 1.33
CA LYS A 83 27.38 1.77 2.02
C LYS A 83 28.71 2.21 1.44
N LEU A 84 28.88 2.22 0.10
CA LEU A 84 30.11 2.61 -0.56
C LEU A 84 30.45 4.11 -0.42
N THR A 85 29.44 4.94 -0.25
CA THR A 85 29.61 6.40 -0.07
C THR A 85 29.60 6.84 1.40
N GLY A 86 29.46 5.91 2.34
CA GLY A 86 29.39 6.21 3.78
C GLY A 86 28.14 6.99 4.18
N LYS A 87 27.05 6.90 3.41
CA LYS A 87 25.82 7.67 3.66
C LYS A 87 24.82 6.89 4.49
N LYS A 88 23.99 7.61 5.23
CA LYS A 88 22.89 7.01 5.98
C LYS A 88 21.87 6.39 5.01
N PHE A 89 21.43 5.17 5.30
CA PHE A 89 20.48 4.43 4.47
C PHE A 89 19.18 4.19 5.23
N VAL A 90 18.08 4.58 4.63
CA VAL A 90 16.71 4.35 5.11
C VAL A 90 15.97 3.53 4.05
N VAL A 91 15.17 2.57 4.48
CA VAL A 91 14.32 1.81 3.56
C VAL A 91 12.88 1.80 4.04
N ARG A 92 11.95 2.03 3.11
CA ARG A 92 10.52 1.78 3.31
C ARG A 92 10.16 0.40 2.79
N VAL A 93 9.44 -0.36 3.62
CA VAL A 93 8.94 -1.70 3.29
C VAL A 93 7.42 -1.65 3.24
N PRO A 94 6.80 -1.36 2.07
CA PRO A 94 5.35 -1.24 1.96
C PRO A 94 4.63 -2.59 1.96
N GLY A 95 5.35 -3.68 1.66
CA GLY A 95 4.86 -5.05 1.58
C GLY A 95 6.01 -6.05 1.45
N ASP A 96 5.68 -7.35 1.40
CA ASP A 96 6.64 -8.42 1.15
C ASP A 96 6.81 -8.66 -0.35
N TYR A 97 7.83 -8.05 -0.93
CA TYR A 97 8.12 -8.16 -2.37
C TYR A 97 8.38 -9.61 -2.82
N ALA A 98 9.08 -10.42 -1.99
CA ALA A 98 9.37 -11.80 -2.33
C ALA A 98 8.09 -12.63 -2.42
N TRP A 99 7.18 -12.47 -1.46
CA TRP A 99 5.88 -13.11 -1.47
C TRP A 99 5.02 -12.67 -2.66
N GLU A 100 4.92 -11.37 -2.91
CA GLU A 100 4.16 -10.84 -4.06
C GLU A 100 4.66 -11.40 -5.39
N GLN A 101 6.00 -11.50 -5.59
CA GLN A 101 6.56 -12.10 -6.80
C GLN A 101 6.34 -13.61 -6.84
N ALA A 102 6.44 -14.30 -5.71
CA ALA A 102 6.19 -15.73 -5.61
C ALA A 102 4.74 -16.08 -5.97
N ARG A 103 3.78 -15.31 -5.47
CA ARG A 103 2.34 -15.43 -5.81
C ARG A 103 2.07 -15.15 -7.28
N GLN A 104 2.64 -14.08 -7.84
CA GLN A 104 2.33 -13.64 -9.20
C GLN A 104 3.07 -14.42 -10.29
N ARG A 105 4.26 -14.96 -10.02
CA ARG A 105 5.17 -15.46 -11.06
C ARG A 105 5.75 -16.85 -10.83
N PHE A 106 5.75 -17.35 -9.60
CA PHE A 106 6.43 -18.60 -9.27
C PHE A 106 5.48 -19.68 -8.76
N GLY A 107 4.14 -19.45 -8.88
CA GLY A 107 3.11 -20.44 -8.57
C GLY A 107 2.93 -20.74 -7.09
N VAL A 108 3.44 -19.90 -6.19
CA VAL A 108 3.20 -20.03 -4.76
C VAL A 108 1.75 -19.66 -4.45
N THR A 109 1.07 -20.50 -3.68
CA THR A 109 -0.33 -20.31 -3.27
C THR A 109 -0.50 -20.00 -1.80
N ASP A 110 0.55 -20.19 -1.00
CA ASP A 110 0.54 -19.94 0.44
C ASP A 110 0.28 -18.47 0.76
N GLU A 111 -0.51 -18.21 1.80
CA GLU A 111 -0.71 -16.87 2.31
C GLU A 111 0.56 -16.34 2.99
N ILE A 112 0.62 -15.05 3.21
CA ILE A 112 1.87 -14.38 3.62
C ILE A 112 2.42 -14.88 4.95
N ASP A 113 1.58 -15.20 5.92
CA ASP A 113 2.02 -15.68 7.24
C ASP A 113 2.61 -17.11 7.16
N GLU A 114 2.01 -17.97 6.34
CA GLU A 114 2.56 -19.29 6.04
C GLU A 114 3.87 -19.19 5.27
N PHE A 115 3.92 -18.25 4.32
CA PHE A 115 5.10 -18.00 3.50
C PHE A 115 6.33 -17.66 4.35
N GLN A 116 6.17 -16.94 5.47
CA GLN A 116 7.31 -16.62 6.34
C GLN A 116 8.00 -17.86 6.92
N ASN A 117 7.28 -18.99 7.07
CA ASN A 117 7.71 -20.18 7.79
C ASN A 117 8.10 -21.37 6.90
N LYS A 118 7.96 -21.24 5.57
CA LYS A 118 8.27 -22.29 4.59
C LYS A 118 9.46 -21.91 3.70
N LEU A 119 10.11 -22.91 3.11
CA LEU A 119 11.12 -22.74 2.08
C LEU A 119 10.51 -22.92 0.69
N TYR A 120 11.01 -22.19 -0.29
CA TYR A 120 10.52 -22.19 -1.66
C TYR A 120 11.66 -22.40 -2.65
N GLY A 121 11.38 -22.29 -3.94
CA GLY A 121 12.39 -22.42 -4.97
C GLY A 121 13.46 -21.31 -4.92
N PRO A 122 14.65 -21.54 -5.54
CA PRO A 122 15.83 -20.70 -5.38
C PRO A 122 15.62 -19.23 -5.77
N ARG A 123 14.67 -18.95 -6.69
CA ARG A 123 14.34 -17.56 -7.08
C ARG A 123 13.65 -16.81 -5.95
N THR A 124 12.73 -17.47 -5.26
CA THR A 124 12.02 -16.87 -4.11
C THR A 124 12.99 -16.65 -2.96
N GLU A 125 13.81 -17.65 -2.64
CA GLU A 125 14.81 -17.54 -1.55
C GLU A 125 15.86 -16.46 -1.84
N LEU A 126 16.25 -16.27 -3.09
CA LEU A 126 17.13 -15.16 -3.48
C LEU A 126 16.46 -13.80 -3.20
N LEU A 127 15.17 -13.64 -3.54
CA LEU A 127 14.44 -12.40 -3.25
C LEU A 127 14.31 -12.15 -1.74
N ARG A 128 14.04 -13.20 -0.96
CA ARG A 128 14.01 -13.12 0.52
C ARG A 128 15.37 -12.72 1.09
N ALA A 129 16.46 -13.32 0.60
CA ALA A 129 17.82 -12.98 1.01
C ALA A 129 18.14 -11.51 0.71
N VAL A 130 17.77 -11.01 -0.49
CA VAL A 130 17.95 -9.60 -0.86
C VAL A 130 17.13 -8.68 0.05
N GLN A 131 15.84 -8.99 0.31
CA GLN A 131 15.02 -8.21 1.23
C GLN A 131 15.66 -8.13 2.61
N LYS A 132 16.03 -9.28 3.16
CA LYS A 132 16.67 -9.38 4.48
C LYS A 132 17.97 -8.59 4.54
N PHE A 133 18.82 -8.72 3.54
CA PHE A 133 20.07 -7.95 3.45
C PHE A 133 19.79 -6.44 3.45
N VAL A 134 18.85 -5.98 2.64
CA VAL A 134 18.54 -4.55 2.52
C VAL A 134 18.01 -3.97 3.83
N VAL A 135 17.04 -4.64 4.47
CA VAL A 135 16.45 -4.12 5.70
C VAL A 135 17.42 -4.18 6.90
N THR A 136 18.27 -5.23 6.96
CA THR A 136 19.27 -5.35 8.03
C THR A 136 20.47 -4.43 7.84
N SER A 137 20.71 -3.95 6.61
CA SER A 137 21.73 -2.94 6.29
C SER A 137 21.28 -1.51 6.54
N ALA A 138 19.98 -1.28 6.78
CA ALA A 138 19.44 0.06 6.93
C ALA A 138 19.68 0.64 8.34
N HIS A 139 19.93 1.94 8.42
CA HIS A 139 20.00 2.70 9.66
C HIS A 139 18.59 2.88 10.26
N ALA A 140 17.58 2.97 9.40
CA ALA A 140 16.17 2.97 9.80
C ALA A 140 15.30 2.24 8.78
N VAL A 141 14.32 1.48 9.27
CA VAL A 141 13.32 0.78 8.46
C VAL A 141 11.95 1.39 8.74
N VAL A 142 11.27 1.83 7.70
CA VAL A 142 9.92 2.41 7.76
C VAL A 142 8.92 1.41 7.22
N VAL A 143 7.86 1.17 7.95
CA VAL A 143 6.77 0.26 7.57
C VAL A 143 5.41 0.96 7.67
N PRO A 144 4.40 0.56 6.88
CA PRO A 144 3.11 1.24 6.86
C PRO A 144 2.16 0.82 7.99
N SER A 145 2.47 -0.22 8.75
CA SER A 145 1.58 -0.80 9.77
C SER A 145 2.34 -1.57 10.84
N GLY A 146 1.72 -1.82 11.97
CA GLY A 146 2.21 -2.74 13.01
C GLY A 146 2.32 -4.18 12.50
N TYR A 147 1.38 -4.60 11.64
CA TYR A 147 1.47 -5.89 10.96
C TYR A 147 2.76 -6.04 10.14
N MET A 148 3.06 -5.05 9.29
CA MET A 148 4.32 -5.06 8.53
C MET A 148 5.54 -4.95 9.43
N LYS A 149 5.44 -4.26 10.57
CA LYS A 149 6.50 -4.24 11.58
C LYS A 149 6.80 -5.63 12.11
N ALA A 150 5.77 -6.43 12.43
CA ALA A 150 5.95 -7.82 12.89
C ALA A 150 6.67 -8.66 11.83
N ILE A 151 6.27 -8.55 10.55
CA ILE A 151 6.91 -9.27 9.44
C ILE A 151 8.40 -8.91 9.31
N VAL A 152 8.75 -7.62 9.24
CA VAL A 152 10.15 -7.22 9.09
C VAL A 152 10.99 -7.54 10.33
N THR A 153 10.39 -7.58 11.51
CA THR A 153 11.03 -8.05 12.73
C THR A 153 11.45 -9.51 12.60
N GLY A 154 10.61 -10.36 12.02
CA GLY A 154 10.93 -11.74 11.66
C GLY A 154 12.10 -11.86 10.65
N TRP A 155 12.34 -10.84 9.83
CA TRP A 155 13.52 -10.78 8.95
C TRP A 155 14.81 -10.35 9.67
N GLY A 156 14.74 -10.01 10.96
CA GLY A 156 15.88 -9.61 11.79
C GLY A 156 16.05 -8.11 12.00
N VAL A 157 15.03 -7.31 11.66
CA VAL A 157 15.03 -5.86 11.95
C VAL A 157 14.68 -5.65 13.42
N LYS A 158 15.57 -5.01 14.19
CA LYS A 158 15.36 -4.74 15.64
C LYS A 158 14.42 -3.57 15.88
N ASN A 159 14.54 -2.50 15.09
CA ASN A 159 13.81 -1.25 15.28
C ASN A 159 13.20 -0.78 13.97
N ALA A 160 11.97 -1.23 13.66
CA ALA A 160 11.19 -0.70 12.58
C ALA A 160 10.24 0.40 13.10
N THR A 161 10.19 1.53 12.38
CA THR A 161 9.29 2.65 12.69
C THR A 161 8.02 2.52 11.87
N VAL A 162 6.86 2.49 12.52
CA VAL A 162 5.57 2.55 11.85
C VAL A 162 5.29 3.99 11.46
N ILE A 163 5.19 4.24 10.15
CA ILE A 163 4.70 5.51 9.59
C ILE A 163 3.60 5.16 8.61
N TYR A 164 2.37 5.39 9.03
CA TYR A 164 1.19 5.08 8.23
C TYR A 164 1.24 5.77 6.86
N SER A 165 0.75 5.06 5.85
CA SER A 165 0.55 5.67 4.54
C SER A 165 -0.60 6.66 4.62
N SER A 166 -0.36 7.87 4.16
CA SER A 166 -1.38 8.90 4.05
C SER A 166 -1.88 9.08 2.62
N ILE A 167 -3.03 9.66 2.50
CA ILE A 167 -3.60 10.10 1.23
C ILE A 167 -3.93 11.59 1.29
N ASN A 168 -4.09 12.21 0.13
CA ASN A 168 -4.65 13.55 0.05
C ASN A 168 -6.16 13.47 0.29
N LEU A 169 -6.60 13.84 1.50
CA LEU A 169 -8.01 13.84 1.91
C LEU A 169 -8.87 14.86 1.14
N ALA A 170 -8.24 15.88 0.55
CA ALA A 170 -8.90 16.90 -0.26
C ALA A 170 -8.89 16.57 -1.76
N SER A 171 -8.64 15.30 -2.15
CA SER A 171 -8.61 14.91 -3.55
C SER A 171 -9.96 15.16 -4.21
N ALA A 172 -9.95 15.84 -5.35
CA ALA A 172 -11.12 15.98 -6.19
C ALA A 172 -11.59 14.61 -6.70
N TYR A 173 -12.89 14.46 -6.87
CA TYR A 173 -13.50 13.28 -7.48
C TYR A 173 -14.52 13.70 -8.54
N GLU A 174 -14.69 12.83 -9.54
CA GLU A 174 -15.65 12.97 -10.62
C GLU A 174 -16.75 11.93 -10.47
N LEU A 175 -17.98 12.37 -10.22
CA LEU A 175 -19.13 11.47 -10.07
C LEU A 175 -19.42 10.73 -11.38
N PRO A 176 -19.71 9.42 -11.35
CA PRO A 176 -20.06 8.66 -12.54
C PRO A 176 -21.41 9.12 -13.10
N LYS A 177 -21.47 9.25 -14.43
CA LYS A 177 -22.73 9.65 -15.12
C LYS A 177 -23.78 8.53 -15.11
N ASN A 178 -23.34 7.28 -15.10
CA ASN A 178 -24.19 6.09 -15.27
C ASN A 178 -24.08 5.16 -14.04
N ARG A 179 -24.44 5.69 -12.85
CA ARG A 179 -24.57 4.85 -11.67
C ARG A 179 -25.76 3.90 -11.83
N PRO A 180 -25.61 2.58 -11.65
CA PRO A 180 -26.75 1.66 -11.68
C PRO A 180 -27.75 1.97 -10.56
N GLN A 181 -29.02 1.68 -10.81
CA GLN A 181 -30.05 1.72 -9.77
C GLN A 181 -29.91 0.48 -8.88
N GLY A 182 -30.27 0.59 -7.60
CA GLY A 182 -30.15 -0.50 -6.63
C GLY A 182 -28.92 -0.34 -5.73
N PHE A 183 -28.56 -1.41 -5.04
CA PHE A 183 -27.44 -1.44 -4.08
C PHE A 183 -26.11 -1.60 -4.81
N LEU A 184 -25.26 -0.58 -4.74
CA LEU A 184 -23.98 -0.53 -5.44
C LEU A 184 -22.83 -0.87 -4.50
N VAL A 185 -22.18 -1.99 -4.79
CA VAL A 185 -20.95 -2.45 -4.17
C VAL A 185 -19.78 -2.00 -5.05
N VAL A 186 -18.84 -1.27 -4.49
CA VAL A 186 -17.63 -0.83 -5.20
C VAL A 186 -16.39 -1.38 -4.54
N SER A 187 -15.43 -1.81 -5.34
CA SER A 187 -14.08 -2.08 -4.91
C SER A 187 -13.08 -1.36 -5.81
N SER A 188 -11.84 -1.20 -5.36
CA SER A 188 -10.80 -0.56 -6.19
C SER A 188 -9.44 -1.22 -6.02
N GLY A 189 -8.64 -1.18 -7.08
CA GLY A 189 -7.28 -1.69 -7.07
C GLY A 189 -6.93 -2.52 -8.29
N ARG A 190 -5.68 -3.01 -8.32
CA ARG A 190 -5.20 -3.88 -9.40
C ARG A 190 -5.73 -5.31 -9.23
N ARG A 191 -6.04 -6.01 -10.32
CA ARG A 191 -6.35 -7.44 -10.29
C ARG A 191 -5.09 -8.23 -9.97
N VAL A 192 -4.96 -8.59 -8.69
CA VAL A 192 -3.91 -9.48 -8.18
C VAL A 192 -4.56 -10.60 -7.38
N PRO A 193 -3.93 -11.80 -7.29
CA PRO A 193 -4.57 -12.98 -6.71
C PRO A 193 -5.17 -12.78 -5.31
N TRP A 194 -4.52 -12.04 -4.46
CA TRP A 194 -4.95 -11.81 -3.07
C TRP A 194 -6.04 -10.76 -2.89
N LYS A 195 -6.56 -10.14 -3.95
CA LYS A 195 -7.69 -9.16 -3.87
C LYS A 195 -9.07 -9.82 -3.95
N HIS A 196 -9.16 -11.04 -4.42
CA HIS A 196 -10.38 -11.86 -4.48
C HIS A 196 -11.64 -11.12 -4.98
N PHE A 197 -11.51 -10.34 -6.07
CA PHE A 197 -12.65 -9.63 -6.66
C PHE A 197 -13.73 -10.58 -7.18
N ASP A 198 -13.32 -11.79 -7.62
CA ASP A 198 -14.23 -12.86 -8.03
C ASP A 198 -15.17 -13.32 -6.91
N ALA A 199 -14.71 -13.31 -5.66
CA ALA A 199 -15.55 -13.61 -4.51
C ALA A 199 -16.60 -12.52 -4.28
N ILE A 200 -16.23 -11.23 -4.45
CA ILE A 200 -17.20 -10.13 -4.38
C ILE A 200 -18.25 -10.27 -5.48
N GLU A 201 -17.83 -10.57 -6.71
CA GLU A 201 -18.74 -10.80 -7.85
C GLU A 201 -19.74 -11.94 -7.56
N ARG A 202 -19.25 -13.10 -7.03
CA ARG A 202 -20.12 -14.22 -6.66
C ARG A 202 -21.12 -13.86 -5.56
N VAL A 203 -20.68 -13.14 -4.55
CA VAL A 203 -21.54 -12.76 -3.41
C VAL A 203 -22.60 -11.76 -3.84
N VAL A 204 -22.23 -10.74 -4.61
CA VAL A 204 -23.17 -9.73 -5.11
C VAL A 204 -24.22 -10.34 -6.04
N ALA A 205 -23.85 -11.33 -6.86
CA ALA A 205 -24.75 -12.00 -7.78
C ALA A 205 -25.88 -12.81 -7.10
N ARG A 206 -25.83 -12.99 -5.76
CA ARG A 206 -26.93 -13.64 -5.01
C ARG A 206 -28.20 -12.78 -4.92
N GLU A 207 -28.07 -11.48 -5.14
CA GLU A 207 -29.20 -10.53 -5.05
C GLU A 207 -29.43 -9.81 -6.38
N LYS A 208 -30.68 -9.85 -6.88
CA LYS A 208 -31.04 -9.32 -8.21
C LYS A 208 -30.80 -7.81 -8.37
N ASN A 209 -30.92 -7.05 -7.28
CA ASN A 209 -30.83 -5.59 -7.28
C ASN A 209 -29.48 -5.10 -6.77
N TRP A 210 -28.49 -5.99 -6.61
CA TRP A 210 -27.12 -5.61 -6.23
C TRP A 210 -26.24 -5.53 -7.48
N HIS A 211 -25.35 -4.55 -7.48
CA HIS A 211 -24.44 -4.32 -8.60
C HIS A 211 -23.01 -4.23 -8.07
N PHE A 212 -22.09 -4.90 -8.71
CA PHE A 212 -20.67 -4.77 -8.42
C PHE A 212 -19.96 -3.91 -9.46
N PHE A 213 -19.15 -2.95 -9.00
CA PHE A 213 -18.28 -2.17 -9.86
C PHE A 213 -16.85 -2.21 -9.34
N LEU A 214 -15.91 -2.67 -10.17
CA LEU A 214 -14.49 -2.62 -9.88
C LEU A 214 -13.88 -1.37 -10.53
N ALA A 215 -13.46 -0.42 -9.70
CA ALA A 215 -12.75 0.80 -10.14
C ALA A 215 -11.26 0.48 -10.37
N GLU A 216 -10.98 -0.19 -11.48
CA GLU A 216 -9.61 -0.50 -11.92
C GLU A 216 -9.27 0.24 -13.22
N ASN A 217 -7.99 0.57 -13.42
CA ASN A 217 -7.48 1.24 -14.62
C ASN A 217 -8.19 2.57 -14.96
N LEU A 218 -8.82 3.22 -13.99
CA LEU A 218 -9.45 4.52 -14.11
C LEU A 218 -8.51 5.65 -13.65
N PRO A 219 -8.69 6.87 -14.19
CA PRO A 219 -8.14 8.07 -13.55
C PRO A 219 -8.58 8.15 -12.09
N ARG A 220 -7.66 8.57 -11.19
CA ARG A 220 -7.94 8.60 -9.75
C ARG A 220 -9.22 9.33 -9.38
N ALA A 221 -9.49 10.50 -9.99
CA ALA A 221 -10.70 11.27 -9.72
C ALA A 221 -11.97 10.47 -10.02
N GLN A 222 -11.98 9.70 -11.11
CA GLN A 222 -13.12 8.86 -11.49
C GLN A 222 -13.25 7.65 -10.54
N ALA A 223 -12.16 7.00 -10.19
CA ALA A 223 -12.18 5.89 -9.22
C ALA A 223 -12.76 6.36 -7.87
N LEU A 224 -12.31 7.52 -7.36
CA LEU A 224 -12.84 8.13 -6.13
C LEU A 224 -14.33 8.51 -6.27
N GLY A 225 -14.77 8.94 -7.45
CA GLY A 225 -16.18 9.21 -7.72
C GLY A 225 -17.05 7.98 -7.60
N TRP A 226 -16.61 6.84 -8.12
CA TRP A 226 -17.31 5.56 -7.93
C TRP A 226 -17.35 5.14 -6.46
N VAL A 227 -16.25 5.24 -5.73
CA VAL A 227 -16.20 4.95 -4.29
C VAL A 227 -17.16 5.88 -3.53
N LYS A 228 -17.20 7.17 -3.87
CA LYS A 228 -18.08 8.16 -3.23
C LYS A 228 -19.56 7.87 -3.42
N THR A 229 -19.94 7.32 -4.57
CA THR A 229 -21.35 7.01 -4.91
C THR A 229 -21.80 5.62 -4.50
N ALA A 230 -20.89 4.79 -3.98
CA ALA A 230 -21.18 3.44 -3.55
C ALA A 230 -22.08 3.43 -2.31
N ASP A 231 -22.98 2.44 -2.23
CA ASP A 231 -23.69 2.12 -0.99
C ASP A 231 -22.73 1.44 0.01
N VAL A 232 -21.73 0.71 -0.51
CA VAL A 232 -20.65 0.12 0.29
C VAL A 232 -19.37 -0.01 -0.53
N PHE A 233 -18.26 0.30 0.09
CA PHE A 233 -16.93 -0.06 -0.42
C PHE A 233 -16.49 -1.40 0.19
N VAL A 234 -16.03 -2.33 -0.65
CA VAL A 234 -15.58 -3.66 -0.22
C VAL A 234 -14.11 -3.84 -0.49
N LEU A 235 -13.36 -4.29 0.51
CA LEU A 235 -12.00 -4.77 0.36
C LEU A 235 -11.91 -6.21 0.85
N ASN A 236 -11.92 -7.19 -0.08
CA ASN A 236 -11.94 -8.63 0.23
C ASN A 236 -10.58 -9.30 0.06
N SER A 237 -9.52 -8.62 0.47
CA SER A 237 -8.14 -9.11 0.31
C SER A 237 -7.78 -10.17 1.34
N THR A 238 -6.83 -11.07 1.00
CA THR A 238 -6.15 -11.94 1.98
C THR A 238 -4.83 -11.34 2.50
N TYR A 239 -4.38 -10.24 1.90
CA TYR A 239 -3.20 -9.50 2.35
C TYR A 239 -3.31 -8.01 2.04
N GLU A 240 -2.98 -7.19 3.03
CA GLU A 240 -2.78 -5.75 2.90
C GLU A 240 -1.65 -5.29 3.86
N GLY A 241 -0.64 -4.63 3.34
CA GLY A 241 0.34 -3.96 4.19
C GLY A 241 -0.29 -2.81 4.98
N LEU A 242 -0.97 -1.92 4.28
CA LEU A 242 -1.94 -0.92 4.73
C LEU A 242 -2.71 -0.45 3.49
N SER A 243 -4.03 -0.57 3.49
CA SER A 243 -4.83 -0.30 2.29
C SER A 243 -5.10 1.19 2.08
N HIS A 244 -4.47 1.77 1.05
CA HIS A 244 -4.80 3.13 0.60
C HIS A 244 -6.27 3.26 0.18
N ALA A 245 -6.84 2.20 -0.42
CA ALA A 245 -8.23 2.20 -0.87
C ALA A 245 -9.22 2.29 0.31
N LEU A 246 -8.91 1.63 1.44
CA LEU A 246 -9.69 1.81 2.68
C LEU A 246 -9.58 3.25 3.20
N VAL A 247 -8.36 3.79 3.27
CA VAL A 247 -8.14 5.17 3.71
C VAL A 247 -8.91 6.16 2.83
N GLU A 248 -8.99 5.92 1.51
CA GLU A 248 -9.79 6.72 0.57
C GLU A 248 -11.30 6.58 0.82
N ALA A 249 -11.80 5.37 1.02
CA ALA A 249 -13.22 5.13 1.33
C ALA A 249 -13.64 5.78 2.66
N MET A 250 -12.80 5.67 3.71
CA MET A 250 -13.00 6.37 4.99
C MET A 250 -13.09 7.89 4.80
N ALA A 251 -12.16 8.48 4.04
CA ALA A 251 -12.12 9.92 3.78
C ALA A 251 -13.37 10.41 3.02
N LEU A 252 -13.88 9.59 2.10
CA LEU A 252 -15.09 9.89 1.33
C LEU A 252 -16.37 9.69 2.15
N GLY A 253 -16.29 9.03 3.33
CA GLY A 253 -17.45 8.72 4.15
C GLY A 253 -18.36 7.67 3.49
N THR A 254 -17.76 6.71 2.78
CA THR A 254 -18.47 5.57 2.19
C THR A 254 -18.52 4.45 3.21
N PRO A 255 -19.66 3.77 3.43
CA PRO A 255 -19.73 2.58 4.29
C PRO A 255 -18.72 1.51 3.83
N ILE A 256 -18.11 0.80 4.79
CA ILE A 256 -16.98 -0.11 4.52
C ILE A 256 -17.31 -1.51 5.04
N VAL A 257 -17.02 -2.51 4.19
CA VAL A 257 -16.83 -3.91 4.57
C VAL A 257 -15.42 -4.33 4.11
N ALA A 258 -14.60 -4.81 5.04
CA ALA A 258 -13.24 -5.23 4.73
C ALA A 258 -12.88 -6.56 5.41
N THR A 259 -11.93 -7.28 4.86
CA THR A 259 -11.37 -8.45 5.53
C THR A 259 -10.44 -8.04 6.67
N ALA A 260 -10.48 -8.78 7.77
CA ALA A 260 -9.63 -8.59 8.96
C ALA A 260 -8.22 -9.13 8.73
N VAL A 261 -7.47 -8.56 7.76
CA VAL A 261 -6.13 -9.02 7.39
C VAL A 261 -5.12 -7.88 7.39
N GLY A 262 -3.87 -8.21 7.66
CA GLY A 262 -2.76 -7.27 7.56
C GLY A 262 -2.97 -6.02 8.41
N GLY A 263 -2.81 -4.85 7.78
CA GLY A 263 -3.04 -3.55 8.42
C GLY A 263 -4.49 -3.07 8.43
N ASN A 264 -5.46 -3.84 7.92
CA ASN A 264 -6.87 -3.42 7.91
C ASN A 264 -7.45 -3.21 9.32
N PRO A 265 -7.19 -4.09 10.32
CA PRO A 265 -7.66 -3.87 11.69
C PRO A 265 -7.02 -2.66 12.40
N GLU A 266 -5.95 -2.10 11.85
CA GLU A 266 -5.37 -0.85 12.36
C GLU A 266 -6.11 0.40 11.83
N LEU A 267 -6.84 0.23 10.71
CA LEU A 267 -7.65 1.27 10.08
C LEU A 267 -9.09 1.24 10.56
N ILE A 268 -9.68 0.05 10.69
CA ILE A 268 -11.11 -0.19 10.97
C ILE A 268 -11.26 -0.91 12.30
N GLU A 269 -12.08 -0.35 13.18
CA GLU A 269 -12.60 -1.00 14.37
C GLU A 269 -13.97 -1.62 14.03
N ASP A 270 -14.06 -2.97 14.12
CA ASP A 270 -15.25 -3.71 13.71
C ASP A 270 -16.52 -3.24 14.42
N GLY A 271 -17.56 -2.97 13.64
CA GLY A 271 -18.86 -2.48 14.13
C GLY A 271 -18.90 -1.00 14.51
N VAL A 272 -17.76 -0.33 14.64
CA VAL A 272 -17.66 1.09 15.07
C VAL A 272 -17.50 2.01 13.87
N ASP A 273 -16.50 1.80 13.03
CA ASP A 273 -16.21 2.64 11.86
C ASP A 273 -16.15 1.86 10.53
N GLY A 274 -16.54 0.59 10.57
CA GLY A 274 -16.71 -0.31 9.43
C GLY A 274 -17.12 -1.69 9.89
N LEU A 275 -17.18 -2.64 8.96
CA LEU A 275 -17.38 -4.05 9.27
C LEU A 275 -16.16 -4.83 8.82
N LEU A 276 -15.61 -5.67 9.71
CA LEU A 276 -14.54 -6.59 9.41
C LEU A 276 -15.06 -8.02 9.30
N VAL A 277 -14.66 -8.73 8.25
CA VAL A 277 -15.02 -10.12 8.00
C VAL A 277 -13.77 -11.00 7.92
N PRO A 278 -13.87 -12.30 8.26
CA PRO A 278 -12.77 -13.23 8.02
C PRO A 278 -12.44 -13.32 6.52
N PRO A 279 -11.16 -13.45 6.14
CA PRO A 279 -10.78 -13.69 4.76
C PRO A 279 -11.28 -15.06 4.28
N ASN A 280 -11.45 -15.21 2.96
CA ASN A 280 -11.91 -16.45 2.32
C ASN A 280 -13.25 -16.98 2.85
N ASN A 281 -14.15 -16.09 3.25
CA ASN A 281 -15.45 -16.42 3.79
C ASN A 281 -16.58 -15.65 3.09
N ASP A 282 -17.09 -16.23 1.99
CA ASP A 282 -18.16 -15.64 1.17
C ASP A 282 -19.47 -15.44 1.98
N GLU A 283 -19.76 -16.29 2.98
CA GLU A 283 -20.96 -16.15 3.81
C GLU A 283 -20.85 -14.96 4.78
N ALA A 284 -19.69 -14.78 5.41
CA ALA A 284 -19.46 -13.62 6.27
C ALA A 284 -19.49 -12.32 5.45
N LEU A 285 -18.92 -12.33 4.24
CA LEU A 285 -18.99 -11.18 3.33
C LEU A 285 -20.43 -10.87 2.94
N TYR A 286 -21.22 -11.89 2.56
CA TYR A 286 -22.63 -11.72 2.22
C TYR A 286 -23.44 -11.15 3.40
N ALA A 287 -23.28 -11.71 4.60
CA ALA A 287 -23.95 -11.25 5.80
C ALA A 287 -23.63 -9.77 6.12
N ALA A 288 -22.35 -9.38 5.99
CA ALA A 288 -21.93 -8.00 6.21
C ALA A 288 -22.53 -7.04 5.16
N LEU A 289 -22.54 -7.42 3.87
CA LEU A 289 -23.18 -6.62 2.81
C LEU A 289 -24.68 -6.48 3.03
N LYS A 290 -25.35 -7.57 3.43
CA LYS A 290 -26.79 -7.55 3.75
C LYS A 290 -27.08 -6.63 4.92
N LYS A 291 -26.26 -6.66 5.98
CA LYS A 291 -26.38 -5.74 7.12
C LYS A 291 -26.26 -4.28 6.68
N VAL A 292 -25.34 -3.94 5.76
CA VAL A 292 -25.23 -2.57 5.22
C VAL A 292 -26.45 -2.19 4.39
N ALA A 293 -26.99 -3.13 3.59
CA ALA A 293 -28.14 -2.88 2.72
C ALA A 293 -29.45 -2.67 3.53
N GLU A 294 -29.62 -3.40 4.63
CA GLU A 294 -30.82 -3.39 5.48
C GLU A 294 -30.76 -2.28 6.55
N ASP A 295 -29.57 -1.96 7.09
CA ASP A 295 -29.35 -0.93 8.13
C ASP A 295 -28.56 0.26 7.56
N LYS A 296 -29.21 1.06 6.74
CA LYS A 296 -28.60 2.24 6.11
C LYS A 296 -28.16 3.30 7.12
N GLU A 297 -28.94 3.51 8.17
CA GLU A 297 -28.61 4.48 9.21
C GLU A 297 -27.35 4.07 9.98
N GLY A 298 -27.27 2.83 10.44
CA GLY A 298 -26.08 2.31 11.09
C GLY A 298 -24.87 2.26 10.16
N ALA A 299 -25.04 1.94 8.87
CA ALA A 299 -23.97 1.99 7.89
C ALA A 299 -23.42 3.41 7.72
N GLN A 300 -24.31 4.42 7.65
CA GLN A 300 -23.91 5.82 7.54
C GLN A 300 -23.24 6.33 8.83
N ALA A 301 -23.73 5.91 9.99
CA ALA A 301 -23.12 6.27 11.28
C ALA A 301 -21.69 5.73 11.37
N ARG A 302 -21.45 4.46 10.98
CA ARG A 302 -20.10 3.87 10.90
C ARG A 302 -19.21 4.62 9.90
N ALA A 303 -19.72 5.00 8.73
CA ALA A 303 -18.97 5.76 7.74
C ALA A 303 -18.58 7.16 8.25
N GLN A 304 -19.42 7.81 9.05
CA GLN A 304 -19.09 9.08 9.70
C GLN A 304 -18.01 8.91 10.78
N ALA A 305 -18.07 7.84 11.57
CA ALA A 305 -17.04 7.49 12.53
C ALA A 305 -15.69 7.25 11.83
N ALA A 306 -15.69 6.48 10.74
CA ALA A 306 -14.48 6.26 9.91
C ALA A 306 -13.88 7.59 9.42
N ARG A 307 -14.73 8.52 8.98
CA ARG A 307 -14.27 9.84 8.52
C ARG A 307 -13.67 10.69 9.65
N ALA A 308 -14.11 10.52 10.87
CA ALA A 308 -13.52 11.19 12.04
C ALA A 308 -12.15 10.58 12.39
N THR A 309 -12.02 9.25 12.32
CA THR A 309 -10.80 8.51 12.63
C THR A 309 -9.68 8.78 11.62
N ILE A 310 -10.01 9.07 10.36
CA ILE A 310 -9.05 9.22 9.26
C ILE A 310 -8.03 10.35 9.47
N LYS A 311 -8.32 11.33 10.33
CA LYS A 311 -7.42 12.47 10.59
C LYS A 311 -6.03 12.05 11.06
N LYS A 312 -5.91 10.92 11.78
CA LYS A 312 -4.62 10.36 12.21
C LYS A 312 -3.73 9.89 11.05
N PHE A 313 -4.31 9.64 9.87
CA PHE A 313 -3.62 9.24 8.64
C PHE A 313 -3.42 10.43 7.68
N SER A 314 -3.35 11.64 8.20
CA SER A 314 -3.16 12.84 7.38
C SER A 314 -1.76 12.90 6.77
N ILE A 315 -1.66 13.60 5.64
CA ILE A 315 -0.40 13.88 4.97
C ILE A 315 0.58 14.55 5.92
N ASP A 316 0.13 15.55 6.66
CA ASP A 316 0.99 16.34 7.54
C ASP A 316 1.58 15.47 8.65
N THR A 317 0.78 14.57 9.25
CA THR A 317 1.26 13.59 10.23
C THR A 317 2.36 12.72 9.64
N THR A 318 2.13 12.12 8.47
CA THR A 318 3.13 11.27 7.79
C THR A 318 4.42 12.03 7.50
N ILE A 319 4.31 13.24 6.94
CA ILE A 319 5.47 14.05 6.57
C ILE A 319 6.29 14.48 7.77
N HIS A 320 5.64 14.90 8.87
CA HIS A 320 6.35 15.26 10.09
C HIS A 320 7.05 14.05 10.72
N GLN A 321 6.43 12.87 10.71
CA GLN A 321 7.07 11.63 11.19
C GLN A 321 8.29 11.24 10.34
N VAL A 322 8.18 11.33 9.00
CA VAL A 322 9.32 11.07 8.11
C VAL A 322 10.43 12.09 8.34
N ALA A 323 10.10 13.38 8.39
CA ALA A 323 11.08 14.44 8.66
C ALA A 323 11.78 14.27 10.01
N GLY A 324 11.03 13.94 11.06
CA GLY A 324 11.57 13.63 12.38
C GLY A 324 12.55 12.46 12.34
N LEU A 325 12.18 11.37 11.69
CA LEU A 325 13.07 10.21 11.50
C LEU A 325 14.36 10.60 10.77
N LEU A 326 14.25 11.33 9.66
CA LEU A 326 15.40 11.73 8.84
C LEU A 326 16.36 12.70 9.54
N LYS A 327 15.91 13.44 10.56
CA LYS A 327 16.75 14.35 11.37
C LYS A 327 17.53 13.62 12.48
N ILE A 328 17.04 12.46 12.92
CA ILE A 328 17.64 11.70 14.04
C ILE A 328 18.76 10.76 13.56
N ILE A 329 18.69 10.29 12.33
CA ILE A 329 19.68 9.37 11.76
C ILE A 329 20.86 10.15 11.18
#